data_9b34b28d1aacaec4a043be696e7dee45
#
_entry.id   9b34b28d1aacaec4a043be696e7dee45
#
_cell.length_a   1.000
_cell.length_b   1.000
_cell.length_c   1.000
_cell.angle_alpha   90.00
_cell.angle_beta   90.00
_cell.angle_gamma   90.00
#
_symmetry.space_group_name_H-M   'P 1'
#
loop_
_entity.id
_entity.type
_entity.pdbx_description
1 polymer ?
#
loop_
_entity_poly.entity_id
_entity_poly.type
_entity_poly.pdbx_seq_one_letter_code
_entity_poly.pdbx_strand_id
1 'polypeptide(L)'
;MIRKILLSAVSIFSISLSQAQICTPDASLMVTGLSPAALPNGQANVNYEQTITVRLFKDTTATLGTATIPVKLDSMLLIGIVGLPTGLSYQCLAPNCRFLPLVNTCVKISGTTSEIDSFPLGIVVRTFGKSSGFSLPAQTDTIRQFSIVVEGSSAVQNIETQVQLFPQPASHSLNITGVPIGSETWVSDMQGKNLKLSAVREGKALILPIENLPAGMYLFHYGNRSAKFIKE
;
A
#
# COMPACT_ATOMS: atom_id res chain seq x y z
N MET A 1 63.31 0.18 -40.31
CA MET A 1 62.65 -0.63 -39.26
C MET A 1 61.84 0.31 -38.44
N ILE A 2 60.52 0.37 -38.70
CA ILE A 2 59.55 1.27 -37.98
C ILE A 2 58.82 0.45 -36.96
N ARG A 3 59.04 0.68 -35.67
CA ARG A 3 58.43 0.02 -34.54
C ARG A 3 57.07 0.68 -34.27
N LYS A 4 55.98 -0.02 -34.57
CA LYS A 4 54.61 0.40 -34.26
C LYS A 4 54.36 0.20 -32.75
N ILE A 5 54.15 1.30 -32.02
CA ILE A 5 53.71 1.29 -30.65
C ILE A 5 52.17 1.27 -30.67
N LEU A 6 51.56 0.14 -30.25
CA LEU A 6 50.14 0.04 -30.00
C LEU A 6 49.87 0.65 -28.63
N LEU A 7 49.20 1.82 -28.59
CA LEU A 7 48.57 2.33 -27.37
C LEU A 7 47.23 1.61 -27.16
N SER A 8 47.22 0.74 -26.18
CA SER A 8 45.96 0.12 -25.68
C SER A 8 45.26 1.13 -24.76
N ALA A 9 44.13 1.69 -25.19
CA ALA A 9 43.29 2.55 -24.36
C ALA A 9 42.47 1.65 -23.42
N VAL A 10 42.85 1.63 -22.15
CA VAL A 10 42.05 0.98 -21.09
C VAL A 10 40.93 1.95 -20.70
N SER A 11 39.71 1.70 -21.17
CA SER A 11 38.50 2.41 -20.72
C SER A 11 38.19 1.98 -19.30
N ILE A 12 38.44 2.84 -18.32
CA ILE A 12 38.00 2.67 -16.94
C ILE A 12 36.49 2.97 -16.90
N PHE A 13 35.68 1.92 -16.86
CA PHE A 13 34.25 2.03 -16.67
C PHE A 13 33.97 2.31 -15.18
N SER A 14 33.76 3.59 -14.85
CA SER A 14 33.40 4.01 -13.49
C SER A 14 31.98 3.53 -13.17
N ILE A 15 31.87 2.44 -12.44
CA ILE A 15 30.57 1.99 -11.88
C ILE A 15 30.23 2.94 -10.73
N SER A 16 29.36 3.90 -11.00
CA SER A 16 28.75 4.74 -9.97
C SER A 16 27.81 3.85 -9.13
N LEU A 17 28.24 3.42 -7.96
CA LEU A 17 27.39 2.80 -6.95
C LEU A 17 26.41 3.89 -6.47
N SER A 18 25.24 3.94 -7.09
CA SER A 18 24.10 4.70 -6.59
C SER A 18 23.71 4.09 -5.25
N GLN A 19 24.10 4.72 -4.15
CA GLN A 19 23.57 4.36 -2.84
C GLN A 19 22.09 4.77 -2.82
N ALA A 20 21.20 3.78 -2.81
CA ALA A 20 19.78 4.02 -2.65
C ALA A 20 19.56 4.71 -1.29
N GLN A 21 19.12 5.96 -1.32
CA GLN A 21 18.82 6.73 -0.12
C GLN A 21 17.66 6.02 0.62
N ILE A 22 17.82 5.76 1.90
CA ILE A 22 16.85 5.03 2.73
C ILE A 22 15.49 5.71 2.71
N CYS A 23 15.46 7.04 2.91
CA CYS A 23 14.27 7.88 2.83
C CYS A 23 14.66 9.33 2.50
N THR A 24 13.70 10.11 2.01
CA THR A 24 13.86 11.55 1.76
C THR A 24 13.04 12.32 2.79
N PRO A 25 13.68 13.15 3.65
CA PRO A 25 12.95 13.98 4.59
C PRO A 25 12.05 15.00 3.87
N ASP A 26 10.90 15.29 4.44
CA ASP A 26 10.02 16.36 3.99
C ASP A 26 10.72 17.71 4.21
N ALA A 27 11.10 18.36 3.11
CA ALA A 27 11.78 19.66 3.14
C ALA A 27 10.84 20.80 3.60
N SER A 28 9.53 20.61 3.53
CA SER A 28 8.53 21.60 3.95
C SER A 28 8.36 21.69 5.47
N LEU A 29 8.87 20.71 6.22
CA LEU A 29 8.83 20.70 7.68
C LEU A 29 9.81 21.72 8.26
N MET A 30 9.36 22.97 8.40
CA MET A 30 10.17 24.09 8.91
C MET A 30 10.09 24.25 10.42
N VAL A 31 9.06 23.68 11.04
CA VAL A 31 8.83 23.71 12.49
C VAL A 31 9.21 22.38 13.13
N THR A 32 9.47 22.41 14.43
CA THR A 32 9.72 21.20 15.22
C THR A 32 8.51 20.29 15.20
N GLY A 33 8.73 19.01 15.00
CA GLY A 33 7.65 18.01 14.98
C GLY A 33 7.96 16.80 14.12
N LEU A 34 6.89 16.08 13.81
CA LEU A 34 6.88 14.89 12.98
C LEU A 34 5.95 15.12 11.77
N SER A 35 6.34 14.67 10.60
CA SER A 35 5.53 14.70 9.37
C SER A 35 5.58 13.31 8.72
N PRO A 36 4.45 12.73 8.30
CA PRO A 36 3.07 13.24 8.44
C PRO A 36 2.55 13.17 9.87
N ALA A 37 1.43 13.84 10.16
CA ALA A 37 0.79 13.81 11.48
C ALA A 37 0.15 12.44 11.80
N ALA A 38 -0.23 11.66 10.78
CA ALA A 38 -0.78 10.32 10.88
C ALA A 38 -0.20 9.44 9.76
N LEU A 39 -0.09 8.14 10.00
CA LEU A 39 0.34 7.17 9.00
C LEU A 39 -0.86 6.70 8.16
N PRO A 40 -0.68 6.48 6.85
CA PRO A 40 -1.73 5.92 6.01
C PRO A 40 -2.01 4.46 6.38
N ASN A 41 -3.23 3.99 6.07
CA ASN A 41 -3.58 2.59 6.23
C ASN A 41 -2.75 1.71 5.28
N GLY A 42 -2.39 0.51 5.75
CA GLY A 42 -1.81 -0.54 4.96
C GLY A 42 -2.85 -1.56 4.51
N GLN A 43 -2.47 -2.44 3.61
CA GLN A 43 -3.26 -3.61 3.22
C GLN A 43 -2.46 -4.89 3.49
N ALA A 44 -3.14 -5.91 4.00
CA ALA A 44 -2.52 -7.21 4.25
C ALA A 44 -1.95 -7.82 2.96
N ASN A 45 -0.74 -8.40 3.06
CA ASN A 45 0.02 -8.99 1.96
C ASN A 45 0.44 -8.01 0.84
N VAL A 46 0.33 -6.69 1.09
CA VAL A 46 0.82 -5.64 0.20
C VAL A 46 2.02 -4.97 0.85
N ASN A 47 3.02 -4.59 0.05
CA ASN A 47 4.18 -3.87 0.57
C ASN A 47 3.75 -2.51 1.12
N TYR A 48 4.03 -2.30 2.40
CA TYR A 48 3.84 -1.03 3.09
C TYR A 48 5.15 -0.25 3.09
N GLU A 49 5.11 1.00 2.72
CA GLU A 49 6.27 1.88 2.76
C GLU A 49 5.86 3.29 3.16
N GLN A 50 6.37 3.77 4.29
CA GLN A 50 6.06 5.09 4.79
C GLN A 50 7.28 5.75 5.42
N THR A 51 7.45 7.04 5.12
CA THR A 51 8.51 7.88 5.68
C THR A 51 7.93 8.81 6.74
N ILE A 52 8.58 8.84 7.92
CA ILE A 52 8.31 9.81 8.97
C ILE A 52 9.49 10.77 9.02
N THR A 53 9.25 12.03 8.70
CA THR A 53 10.25 13.11 8.86
C THR A 53 10.23 13.60 10.29
N VAL A 54 11.41 13.79 10.84
CA VAL A 54 11.64 14.25 12.21
C VAL A 54 12.45 15.55 12.18
N ARG A 55 11.95 16.59 12.88
CA ARG A 55 12.68 17.83 13.14
C ARG A 55 12.62 18.14 14.62
N LEU A 56 13.78 18.14 15.30
CA LEU A 56 13.86 18.38 16.72
C LEU A 56 13.99 19.87 17.02
N PHE A 57 13.47 20.29 18.19
CA PHE A 57 13.77 21.60 18.75
C PHE A 57 15.22 21.65 19.26
N LYS A 58 15.76 22.86 19.41
CA LYS A 58 17.09 23.09 20.00
C LYS A 58 17.01 23.44 21.47
N ASP A 59 16.05 24.28 21.80
CA ASP A 59 15.89 24.83 23.17
C ASP A 59 14.53 24.39 23.75
N THR A 60 14.53 23.95 24.98
CA THR A 60 13.35 23.51 25.73
C THR A 60 13.52 23.79 27.19
N THR A 61 12.58 23.40 28.02
CA THR A 61 12.66 23.44 29.46
C THR A 61 12.45 22.07 30.06
N ALA A 62 13.09 21.76 31.16
CA ALA A 62 12.85 20.59 31.98
C ALA A 62 12.47 20.99 33.41
N THR A 63 11.56 20.23 34.00
CA THR A 63 11.15 20.42 35.37
C THR A 63 11.91 19.45 36.29
N LEU A 64 12.66 19.98 37.24
CA LEU A 64 13.38 19.23 38.25
C LEU A 64 12.78 19.58 39.62
N GLY A 65 11.92 18.71 40.14
CA GLY A 65 11.10 19.01 41.31
C GLY A 65 10.16 20.19 41.03
N THR A 66 10.33 21.31 41.75
CA THR A 66 9.53 22.54 41.56
C THR A 66 10.21 23.57 40.63
N ALA A 67 11.45 23.34 40.23
CA ALA A 67 12.23 24.28 39.40
C ALA A 67 12.14 23.93 37.92
N THR A 68 11.87 24.92 37.08
CA THR A 68 11.96 24.81 35.63
C THR A 68 13.30 25.37 35.17
N ILE A 69 14.09 24.56 34.49
CA ILE A 69 15.41 24.93 33.99
C ILE A 69 15.42 24.92 32.45
N PRO A 70 16.14 25.86 31.81
CA PRO A 70 16.34 25.84 30.37
C PRO A 70 17.29 24.71 29.98
N VAL A 71 16.91 23.98 28.93
CA VAL A 71 17.69 22.85 28.38
C VAL A 71 17.96 23.07 26.91
N LYS A 72 19.22 22.92 26.53
CA LYS A 72 19.62 22.81 25.15
C LYS A 72 19.71 21.32 24.76
N LEU A 73 18.96 20.93 23.74
CA LEU A 73 18.99 19.58 23.23
C LEU A 73 20.30 19.35 22.43
N ASP A 74 21.04 18.31 22.78
CA ASP A 74 22.22 17.88 22.00
C ASP A 74 21.82 16.90 20.89
N SER A 75 21.01 15.90 21.21
CA SER A 75 20.55 14.89 20.26
C SER A 75 19.41 14.05 20.85
N MET A 76 18.72 13.35 19.97
CA MET A 76 17.74 12.31 20.30
C MET A 76 18.12 11.00 19.60
N LEU A 77 18.13 9.90 20.32
CA LEU A 77 18.39 8.56 19.81
C LEU A 77 17.08 7.80 19.76
N LEU A 78 16.69 7.30 18.59
CA LEU A 78 15.62 6.32 18.46
C LEU A 78 16.14 4.96 18.92
N ILE A 79 15.58 4.43 20.01
CA ILE A 79 15.94 3.13 20.57
C ILE A 79 15.22 2.01 19.83
N GLY A 80 13.91 2.23 19.53
CA GLY A 80 13.10 1.25 18.85
C GLY A 80 11.68 1.74 18.59
N ILE A 81 10.97 1.01 17.77
CA ILE A 81 9.54 1.20 17.54
C ILE A 81 8.85 -0.10 17.98
N VAL A 82 8.05 -0.02 19.02
CA VAL A 82 7.24 -1.14 19.54
C VAL A 82 5.84 -1.08 18.93
N GLY A 83 5.20 -2.23 18.80
CA GLY A 83 3.85 -2.33 18.22
C GLY A 83 3.83 -2.39 16.69
N LEU A 84 4.98 -2.53 16.01
CA LEU A 84 4.98 -2.81 14.58
C LEU A 84 4.40 -4.19 14.31
N PRO A 85 3.52 -4.34 13.28
CA PRO A 85 3.04 -5.64 12.83
C PRO A 85 4.20 -6.52 12.37
N THR A 86 4.05 -7.82 12.52
CA THR A 86 5.06 -8.79 12.05
C THR A 86 5.31 -8.63 10.55
N GLY A 87 6.58 -8.58 10.16
CA GLY A 87 6.99 -8.37 8.77
C GLY A 87 7.26 -6.91 8.38
N LEU A 88 6.91 -5.94 9.24
CA LEU A 88 7.37 -4.56 9.09
C LEU A 88 8.64 -4.30 9.89
N SER A 89 9.49 -3.46 9.36
CA SER A 89 10.73 -3.00 9.99
C SER A 89 10.93 -1.51 9.77
N TYR A 90 11.88 -0.91 10.48
CA TYR A 90 12.21 0.50 10.27
C TYR A 90 13.70 0.69 10.00
N GLN A 91 14.02 1.76 9.27
CA GLN A 91 15.37 2.20 8.99
C GLN A 91 15.48 3.71 9.14
N CYS A 92 16.60 4.20 9.66
CA CYS A 92 16.86 5.62 9.84
C CYS A 92 17.80 6.14 8.77
N LEU A 93 17.55 7.37 8.27
CA LEU A 93 18.51 8.08 7.42
C LEU A 93 19.76 8.47 8.23
N ALA A 94 19.55 8.97 9.46
CA ALA A 94 20.65 9.36 10.34
C ALA A 94 21.43 8.14 10.85
N PRO A 95 22.76 8.19 10.87
CA PRO A 95 23.60 7.10 11.39
C PRO A 95 23.22 6.74 12.83
N ASN A 96 23.14 5.44 13.11
CA ASN A 96 22.75 4.90 14.41
C ASN A 96 21.43 5.45 14.96
N CYS A 97 20.51 5.90 14.08
CA CYS A 97 19.24 6.55 14.47
C CYS A 97 19.39 7.72 15.45
N ARG A 98 20.49 8.46 15.36
CA ARG A 98 20.74 9.66 16.19
C ARG A 98 20.36 10.92 15.45
N PHE A 99 19.39 11.64 15.95
CA PHE A 99 18.83 12.84 15.33
C PHE A 99 19.40 14.09 16.00
N LEU A 100 19.74 15.09 15.20
CA LEU A 100 20.28 16.38 15.67
C LEU A 100 19.19 17.46 15.65
N PRO A 101 19.25 18.45 16.56
CA PRO A 101 18.32 19.57 16.57
C PRO A 101 18.37 20.38 15.28
N LEU A 102 17.20 20.88 14.85
CA LEU A 102 17.01 21.74 13.68
C LEU A 102 17.39 21.12 12.32
N VAL A 103 17.72 19.83 12.30
CA VAL A 103 18.03 19.08 11.07
C VAL A 103 16.85 18.18 10.72
N ASN A 104 16.31 18.31 9.50
CA ASN A 104 15.31 17.37 9.02
C ASN A 104 15.98 16.03 8.71
N THR A 105 15.50 14.99 9.34
CA THR A 105 15.90 13.61 9.09
C THR A 105 14.67 12.72 8.94
N CYS A 106 14.85 11.46 8.58
CA CYS A 106 13.70 10.58 8.41
C CYS A 106 13.95 9.17 8.94
N VAL A 107 12.82 8.53 9.27
CA VAL A 107 12.69 7.10 9.56
C VAL A 107 11.72 6.52 8.54
N LYS A 108 12.13 5.46 7.86
CA LYS A 108 11.30 4.71 6.92
C LYS A 108 10.79 3.47 7.62
N ILE A 109 9.49 3.24 7.58
CA ILE A 109 8.85 1.98 7.96
C ILE A 109 8.50 1.27 6.67
N SER A 110 8.92 0.00 6.53
CA SER A 110 8.64 -0.77 5.32
C SER A 110 8.57 -2.27 5.58
N GLY A 111 7.88 -3.00 4.69
CA GLY A 111 7.74 -4.45 4.74
C GLY A 111 6.36 -4.91 4.29
N THR A 112 6.07 -6.17 4.52
CA THR A 112 4.78 -6.78 4.19
C THR A 112 4.30 -7.55 5.40
N THR A 113 3.04 -7.35 5.79
CA THR A 113 2.39 -8.09 6.89
C THR A 113 1.13 -8.78 6.39
N SER A 114 0.81 -9.92 6.99
CA SER A 114 -0.49 -10.60 6.80
C SER A 114 -1.46 -10.33 7.95
N GLU A 115 -1.01 -9.63 9.01
CA GLU A 115 -1.84 -9.30 10.16
C GLU A 115 -2.83 -8.19 9.79
N ILE A 116 -4.08 -8.36 10.21
CA ILE A 116 -5.18 -7.41 9.95
C ILE A 116 -5.66 -6.91 11.30
N ASP A 117 -5.26 -5.68 11.66
CA ASP A 117 -5.65 -5.04 12.91
C ASP A 117 -5.23 -3.55 12.91
N SER A 118 -5.49 -2.87 14.01
CA SER A 118 -4.96 -1.55 14.32
C SER A 118 -3.79 -1.68 15.29
N PHE A 119 -2.61 -1.26 14.86
CA PHE A 119 -1.35 -1.38 15.57
C PHE A 119 -0.91 -0.01 16.12
N PRO A 120 -1.18 0.31 17.40
CA PRO A 120 -0.66 1.51 18.03
C PRO A 120 0.85 1.41 18.20
N LEU A 121 1.59 2.39 17.69
CA LEU A 121 3.04 2.41 17.74
C LEU A 121 3.55 3.18 18.95
N GLY A 122 4.55 2.63 19.62
CA GLY A 122 5.34 3.33 20.63
C GLY A 122 6.75 3.58 20.12
N ILE A 123 7.06 4.83 19.75
CA ILE A 123 8.40 5.24 19.33
C ILE A 123 9.22 5.55 20.57
N VAL A 124 10.13 4.64 20.94
CA VAL A 124 10.97 4.78 22.13
C VAL A 124 12.20 5.58 21.80
N VAL A 125 12.36 6.71 22.46
CA VAL A 125 13.46 7.64 22.21
C VAL A 125 14.25 7.92 23.49
N ARG A 126 15.53 8.21 23.35
CA ARG A 126 16.40 8.70 24.42
C ARG A 126 16.94 10.07 24.06
N THR A 127 16.68 11.03 24.92
CA THR A 127 17.03 12.43 24.72
C THR A 127 18.26 12.79 25.53
N PHE A 128 19.20 13.53 24.91
CA PHE A 128 20.42 14.04 25.52
C PHE A 128 20.42 15.56 25.44
N GLY A 129 20.72 16.20 26.53
CA GLY A 129 20.72 17.67 26.61
C GLY A 129 21.62 18.23 27.72
N LYS A 130 21.78 19.55 27.69
CA LYS A 130 22.59 20.31 28.64
C LYS A 130 21.82 21.49 29.23
N SER A 131 22.08 21.80 30.46
CA SER A 131 21.66 23.05 31.12
C SER A 131 22.83 23.78 31.70
N SER A 132 22.96 25.07 31.40
CA SER A 132 24.09 25.91 31.88
C SER A 132 25.47 25.30 31.63
N GLY A 133 25.64 24.55 30.52
CA GLY A 133 26.89 23.89 30.13
C GLY A 133 27.11 22.50 30.72
N PHE A 134 26.30 22.06 31.67
CA PHE A 134 26.38 20.72 32.29
C PHE A 134 25.46 19.75 31.57
N SER A 135 25.95 18.53 31.28
CA SER A 135 25.16 17.45 30.71
C SER A 135 24.12 16.95 31.72
N LEU A 136 22.88 16.84 31.27
CA LEU A 136 21.80 16.27 32.06
C LEU A 136 21.76 14.74 31.88
N PRO A 137 21.21 14.00 32.87
CA PRO A 137 20.91 12.58 32.69
C PRO A 137 20.02 12.37 31.48
N ALA A 138 20.36 11.37 30.66
CA ALA A 138 19.56 11.05 29.49
C ALA A 138 18.15 10.59 29.87
N GLN A 139 17.13 11.16 29.25
CA GLN A 139 15.74 10.82 29.48
C GLN A 139 15.23 9.90 28.41
N THR A 140 14.53 8.84 28.81
CA THR A 140 13.86 7.92 27.87
C THR A 140 12.37 8.20 27.90
N ASP A 141 11.77 8.35 26.73
CA ASP A 141 10.35 8.61 26.55
C ASP A 141 9.78 7.78 25.40
N THR A 142 8.45 7.65 25.37
CA THR A 142 7.73 6.92 24.32
C THR A 142 6.67 7.80 23.69
N ILE A 143 6.86 8.12 22.42
CA ILE A 143 5.91 8.88 21.60
C ILE A 143 4.84 7.90 21.08
N ARG A 144 3.57 8.15 21.43
CA ARG A 144 2.41 7.30 21.08
C ARG A 144 1.43 8.01 20.14
N GLN A 145 1.97 8.74 19.19
CA GLN A 145 1.18 9.55 18.27
C GLN A 145 0.65 8.73 17.09
N PHE A 146 1.35 7.66 16.70
CA PHE A 146 1.09 6.92 15.48
C PHE A 146 0.41 5.58 15.73
N SER A 147 -0.42 5.20 14.78
CA SER A 147 -0.93 3.84 14.62
C SER A 147 -0.88 3.46 13.13
N ILE A 148 -0.69 2.18 12.84
CA ILE A 148 -0.86 1.62 11.51
C ILE A 148 -2.12 0.76 11.55
N VAL A 149 -3.11 1.09 10.71
CA VAL A 149 -4.27 0.24 10.48
C VAL A 149 -3.97 -0.60 9.25
N VAL A 150 -3.97 -1.92 9.39
CA VAL A 150 -3.82 -2.86 8.28
C VAL A 150 -5.18 -3.45 7.97
N GLU A 151 -5.69 -3.13 6.80
CA GLU A 151 -6.96 -3.61 6.32
C GLU A 151 -6.80 -4.95 5.59
N GLY A 152 -7.80 -5.83 5.73
CA GLY A 152 -7.87 -7.03 4.90
C GLY A 152 -8.00 -6.62 3.44
N SER A 153 -7.28 -7.28 2.56
CA SER A 153 -7.63 -7.23 1.14
C SER A 153 -9.06 -7.72 1.01
N SER A 154 -10.03 -6.80 0.88
CA SER A 154 -11.31 -7.12 0.27
C SER A 154 -11.05 -7.30 -1.24
N ALA A 155 -10.09 -8.17 -1.57
CA ALA A 155 -10.12 -8.83 -2.84
C ALA A 155 -11.32 -9.78 -2.78
N VAL A 156 -12.53 -9.24 -3.03
CA VAL A 156 -13.41 -9.97 -3.90
C VAL A 156 -12.52 -10.24 -5.12
N GLN A 157 -11.91 -11.43 -5.15
CA GLN A 157 -11.52 -12.00 -6.43
C GLN A 157 -12.85 -12.07 -7.19
N ASN A 158 -13.19 -10.99 -7.89
CA ASN A 158 -13.89 -11.10 -9.12
C ASN A 158 -12.93 -11.92 -10.01
N ILE A 159 -12.93 -13.24 -9.81
CA ILE A 159 -12.78 -14.12 -10.94
C ILE A 159 -14.01 -13.74 -11.75
N GLU A 160 -13.86 -12.72 -12.57
CA GLU A 160 -14.75 -12.51 -13.70
C GLU A 160 -14.55 -13.73 -14.57
N THR A 161 -15.27 -14.77 -14.23
CA THR A 161 -15.60 -15.79 -15.20
C THR A 161 -16.43 -15.00 -16.20
N GLN A 162 -15.75 -14.45 -17.23
CA GLN A 162 -16.45 -13.72 -18.28
C GLN A 162 -17.48 -14.68 -18.84
N VAL A 163 -18.75 -14.35 -18.62
CA VAL A 163 -19.82 -15.11 -19.21
C VAL A 163 -19.70 -14.94 -20.72
N GLN A 164 -19.47 -16.05 -21.40
CA GLN A 164 -19.35 -16.10 -22.85
C GLN A 164 -20.62 -16.72 -23.44
N LEU A 165 -21.14 -16.08 -24.47
CA LEU A 165 -22.31 -16.49 -25.20
C LEU A 165 -21.92 -16.78 -26.62
N PHE A 166 -22.18 -18.00 -27.10
CA PHE A 166 -21.82 -18.41 -28.46
C PHE A 166 -22.81 -19.46 -29.02
N PRO A 167 -23.03 -19.52 -30.33
CA PRO A 167 -22.53 -18.61 -31.36
C PRO A 167 -23.16 -17.20 -31.23
N GLN A 168 -22.54 -16.21 -31.85
CA GLN A 168 -23.13 -14.89 -32.00
C GLN A 168 -22.88 -14.35 -33.41
N PRO A 169 -23.93 -14.05 -34.19
CA PRO A 169 -25.36 -14.24 -33.92
C PRO A 169 -25.78 -15.71 -33.76
N ALA A 170 -26.91 -15.97 -33.13
CA ALA A 170 -27.41 -17.30 -32.83
C ALA A 170 -28.77 -17.56 -33.51
N SER A 171 -28.97 -18.76 -34.08
CA SER A 171 -30.20 -19.13 -34.81
C SER A 171 -31.13 -20.02 -33.96
N HIS A 172 -30.61 -21.10 -33.37
CA HIS A 172 -31.41 -22.13 -32.70
C HIS A 172 -31.22 -22.16 -31.20
N SER A 173 -29.97 -22.17 -30.76
CA SER A 173 -29.60 -22.21 -29.35
C SER A 173 -28.39 -21.35 -29.06
N LEU A 174 -28.27 -20.93 -27.84
CA LEU A 174 -27.14 -20.17 -27.31
C LEU A 174 -26.46 -20.96 -26.21
N ASN A 175 -25.17 -21.24 -26.38
CA ASN A 175 -24.35 -21.82 -25.32
C ASN A 175 -23.77 -20.69 -24.44
N ILE A 176 -23.91 -20.82 -23.14
CA ILE A 176 -23.51 -19.81 -22.18
C ILE A 176 -22.58 -20.47 -21.17
N THR A 177 -21.34 -20.00 -21.11
CA THR A 177 -20.33 -20.48 -20.15
C THR A 177 -19.98 -19.38 -19.14
N GLY A 178 -19.40 -19.76 -18.00
CA GLY A 178 -18.98 -18.82 -16.99
C GLY A 178 -20.08 -18.35 -16.01
N VAL A 179 -21.33 -18.87 -16.12
CA VAL A 179 -22.39 -18.55 -15.17
C VAL A 179 -22.21 -19.34 -13.87
N PRO A 180 -22.11 -18.70 -12.70
CA PRO A 180 -21.96 -19.40 -11.41
C PRO A 180 -23.11 -20.39 -11.15
N ILE A 181 -22.79 -21.49 -10.50
CA ILE A 181 -23.80 -22.49 -10.11
C ILE A 181 -24.76 -21.87 -9.08
N GLY A 182 -26.06 -22.03 -9.29
CA GLY A 182 -27.09 -21.48 -8.41
C GLY A 182 -27.54 -20.05 -8.73
N SER A 183 -26.95 -19.41 -9.75
CA SER A 183 -27.45 -18.10 -10.21
C SER A 183 -28.83 -18.22 -10.83
N GLU A 184 -29.76 -17.35 -10.43
CA GLU A 184 -31.00 -17.15 -11.17
C GLU A 184 -30.71 -16.64 -12.56
N THR A 185 -31.36 -17.25 -13.58
CA THR A 185 -31.16 -16.85 -14.97
C THR A 185 -32.50 -16.62 -15.67
N TRP A 186 -32.56 -15.58 -16.47
CA TRP A 186 -33.74 -15.26 -17.27
C TRP A 186 -33.37 -14.40 -18.49
N VAL A 187 -34.29 -14.26 -19.44
CA VAL A 187 -34.07 -13.54 -20.69
C VAL A 187 -35.10 -12.41 -20.82
N SER A 188 -34.66 -11.26 -21.27
CA SER A 188 -35.55 -10.16 -21.64
C SER A 188 -35.30 -9.65 -23.06
N ASP A 189 -36.32 -9.00 -23.63
CA ASP A 189 -36.14 -8.11 -24.76
C ASP A 189 -35.47 -6.77 -24.34
N MET A 190 -35.23 -5.89 -25.31
CA MET A 190 -34.63 -4.59 -25.06
C MET A 190 -35.54 -3.61 -24.30
N GLN A 191 -36.82 -3.93 -24.15
CA GLN A 191 -37.81 -3.19 -23.34
C GLN A 191 -37.88 -3.69 -21.90
N GLY A 192 -37.11 -4.74 -21.57
CA GLY A 192 -37.07 -5.32 -20.22
C GLY A 192 -38.16 -6.36 -19.96
N LYS A 193 -38.93 -6.76 -20.97
CA LYS A 193 -39.98 -7.78 -20.83
C LYS A 193 -39.36 -9.17 -20.68
N ASN A 194 -39.67 -9.87 -19.59
CA ASN A 194 -39.20 -11.25 -19.37
C ASN A 194 -39.89 -12.21 -20.35
N LEU A 195 -39.11 -12.98 -21.09
CA LEU A 195 -39.57 -13.87 -22.15
C LEU A 195 -39.84 -15.30 -21.70
N LYS A 196 -39.74 -15.59 -20.38
CA LYS A 196 -39.99 -16.90 -19.77
C LYS A 196 -39.26 -18.08 -20.45
N LEU A 197 -38.05 -17.85 -20.93
CA LEU A 197 -37.19 -18.89 -21.48
C LEU A 197 -36.36 -19.50 -20.34
N SER A 198 -36.21 -20.82 -20.35
CA SER A 198 -35.45 -21.56 -19.37
C SER A 198 -34.19 -22.14 -20.06
N ALA A 199 -33.02 -21.83 -19.50
CA ALA A 199 -31.78 -22.45 -19.89
C ALA A 199 -31.60 -23.80 -19.20
N VAL A 200 -31.10 -24.78 -19.92
CA VAL A 200 -30.80 -26.14 -19.40
C VAL A 200 -29.29 -26.20 -19.12
N ARG A 201 -28.90 -26.69 -17.94
CA ARG A 201 -27.48 -26.82 -17.60
C ARG A 201 -26.94 -28.18 -18.06
N GLU A 202 -25.89 -28.13 -18.90
CA GLU A 202 -25.11 -29.28 -19.28
C GLU A 202 -23.65 -29.13 -18.86
N GLY A 203 -23.27 -29.78 -17.76
CA GLY A 203 -21.95 -29.64 -17.15
C GLY A 203 -21.66 -28.21 -16.68
N LYS A 204 -20.66 -27.56 -17.27
CA LYS A 204 -20.27 -26.19 -16.97
C LYS A 204 -20.97 -25.13 -17.84
N ALA A 205 -21.73 -25.55 -18.85
CA ALA A 205 -22.46 -24.66 -19.77
C ALA A 205 -23.96 -24.64 -19.49
N LEU A 206 -24.61 -23.55 -19.88
CA LEU A 206 -26.06 -23.43 -19.99
C LEU A 206 -26.42 -23.40 -21.47
N ILE A 207 -27.40 -24.20 -21.88
CA ILE A 207 -27.97 -24.18 -23.22
C ILE A 207 -29.31 -23.48 -23.17
N LEU A 208 -29.45 -22.39 -23.90
CA LEU A 208 -30.68 -21.61 -23.97
C LEU A 208 -31.30 -21.82 -25.36
N PRO A 209 -32.44 -22.52 -25.50
CA PRO A 209 -33.16 -22.62 -26.74
C PRO A 209 -33.79 -21.29 -27.13
N ILE A 210 -33.51 -20.79 -28.33
CA ILE A 210 -33.98 -19.47 -28.82
C ILE A 210 -34.71 -19.56 -30.15
N GLU A 211 -35.05 -20.77 -30.60
CA GLU A 211 -35.71 -21.01 -31.89
C GLU A 211 -36.97 -20.18 -32.07
N ASN A 212 -37.76 -20.03 -31.01
CA ASN A 212 -39.07 -19.36 -31.03
C ASN A 212 -38.94 -17.82 -30.84
N LEU A 213 -37.73 -17.29 -30.73
CA LEU A 213 -37.56 -15.85 -30.65
C LEU A 213 -37.52 -15.22 -32.03
N PRO A 214 -38.19 -14.09 -32.26
CA PRO A 214 -37.97 -13.28 -33.44
C PRO A 214 -36.50 -12.84 -33.60
N ALA A 215 -36.06 -12.57 -34.80
CA ALA A 215 -34.77 -11.96 -35.04
C ALA A 215 -34.69 -10.62 -34.31
N GLY A 216 -33.61 -10.40 -33.55
CA GLY A 216 -33.48 -9.23 -32.75
C GLY A 216 -32.38 -9.31 -31.68
N MET A 217 -32.36 -8.29 -30.81
CA MET A 217 -31.39 -8.16 -29.73
C MET A 217 -32.06 -8.45 -28.40
N TYR A 218 -31.38 -9.22 -27.54
CA TYR A 218 -31.90 -9.70 -26.27
C TYR A 218 -30.84 -9.61 -25.19
N LEU A 219 -31.28 -9.65 -23.91
CA LEU A 219 -30.43 -9.66 -22.73
C LEU A 219 -30.63 -10.99 -21.98
N PHE A 220 -29.55 -11.70 -21.75
CA PHE A 220 -29.46 -12.83 -20.84
C PHE A 220 -29.02 -12.32 -19.46
N HIS A 221 -29.86 -12.53 -18.45
CA HIS A 221 -29.59 -12.12 -17.08
C HIS A 221 -29.12 -13.30 -16.23
N TYR A 222 -28.17 -13.03 -15.31
CA TYR A 222 -27.64 -14.01 -14.38
C TYR A 222 -27.23 -13.30 -13.07
N GLY A 223 -27.91 -13.60 -11.97
CA GLY A 223 -27.80 -12.82 -10.72
C GLY A 223 -28.08 -11.34 -10.99
N ASN A 224 -27.16 -10.46 -10.61
CA ASN A 224 -27.27 -8.99 -10.78
C ASN A 224 -26.62 -8.49 -12.08
N ARG A 225 -26.30 -9.37 -13.02
CA ARG A 225 -25.59 -9.04 -14.27
C ARG A 225 -26.40 -9.42 -15.49
N SER A 226 -26.03 -8.86 -16.64
CA SER A 226 -26.61 -9.22 -17.93
C SER A 226 -25.56 -9.24 -19.03
N ALA A 227 -25.82 -10.07 -20.04
CA ALA A 227 -25.03 -10.15 -21.26
C ALA A 227 -25.95 -10.09 -22.49
N LYS A 228 -25.55 -9.34 -23.49
CA LYS A 228 -26.31 -9.13 -24.73
C LYS A 228 -26.05 -10.25 -25.72
N PHE A 229 -27.11 -10.70 -26.43
CA PHE A 229 -26.97 -11.59 -27.57
C PHE A 229 -27.90 -11.17 -28.73
N ILE A 230 -27.56 -11.65 -29.94
CA ILE A 230 -28.27 -11.36 -31.16
C ILE A 230 -28.85 -12.65 -31.72
N LYS A 231 -30.15 -12.69 -31.97
CA LYS A 231 -30.89 -13.72 -32.65
C LYS A 231 -31.06 -13.36 -34.12
N GLU A 232 -30.67 -14.27 -35.02
CA GLU A 232 -30.95 -14.21 -36.45
C GLU A 232 -32.34 -14.73 -36.77
#